data_9b18e93d13e6be40ace9b773287c710f
#
_entry.id   9b18e93d13e6be40ace9b773287c710f
#
_cell.length_a   1.000
_cell.length_b   1.000
_cell.length_c   1.000
_cell.angle_alpha   90.00
_cell.angle_beta   90.00
_cell.angle_gamma   90.00
#
_symmetry.space_group_name_H-M   'P 1'
#
loop_
_entity.id
_entity.type
_entity.pdbx_description
1 polymer ?
#
loop_
_entity_poly.entity_id
_entity_poly.type
_entity_poly.pdbx_seq_one_letter_code
_entity_poly.pdbx_strand_id
1 'polypeptide(L)'
;MSKITVKNPIVELDGDEMPRIIWEFIKKKLILPYLDIGIEYYDLGMKSRDNTDDQITIDSANAIKKIGVGIKCATITPDEARVEEFNLKKMWRSPNGTIRNIIGGTVFREPIICSNIPKLVPSWSDPVVIGRHAFGDQYRATDFKVPGKGKMEIKWTSEDGKDEIKYEVFNFTGPGVALSMYNLDKSIEDFARSCFSYGIIKKWPVYLSTKNTILKKYDGRFKDIF
;
A
#
# COMPACT_ATOMS: atom_id res chain seq x y z
N MET A 1 -27.82 28.00 -1.11
CA MET A 1 -28.07 26.86 -2.00
C MET A 1 -28.37 25.65 -1.13
N SER A 2 -29.32 24.80 -1.52
CA SER A 2 -29.53 23.52 -0.84
C SER A 2 -28.34 22.62 -1.07
N LYS A 3 -27.87 21.95 -0.02
CA LYS A 3 -26.77 20.97 -0.16
C LYS A 3 -27.25 19.73 -0.87
N ILE A 4 -26.35 19.09 -1.58
CA ILE A 4 -26.59 17.77 -2.20
C ILE A 4 -26.43 16.71 -1.11
N THR A 5 -27.48 15.93 -0.84
CA THR A 5 -27.40 14.83 0.13
C THR A 5 -26.67 13.63 -0.45
N VAL A 6 -25.62 13.20 0.22
CA VAL A 6 -24.84 12.00 -0.13
C VAL A 6 -25.27 10.86 0.79
N LYS A 7 -25.85 9.81 0.22
CA LYS A 7 -26.46 8.71 0.97
C LYS A 7 -25.44 7.88 1.77
N ASN A 8 -24.28 7.61 1.18
CA ASN A 8 -23.26 6.81 1.82
C ASN A 8 -22.23 7.70 2.50
N PRO A 9 -21.85 7.40 3.74
CA PRO A 9 -20.75 8.09 4.41
C PRO A 9 -19.42 7.78 3.73
N ILE A 10 -18.41 8.55 4.08
CA ILE A 10 -17.01 8.29 3.73
C ILE A 10 -16.19 8.12 5.01
N VAL A 11 -15.09 7.36 4.91
CA VAL A 11 -14.08 7.29 5.97
C VAL A 11 -13.02 8.35 5.72
N GLU A 12 -12.77 9.19 6.70
CA GLU A 12 -11.71 10.19 6.69
C GLU A 12 -10.54 9.70 7.55
N LEU A 13 -9.37 9.58 6.94
CA LEU A 13 -8.11 9.28 7.60
C LEU A 13 -7.26 10.55 7.59
N ASP A 14 -7.31 11.29 8.68
CA ASP A 14 -6.54 12.52 8.81
C ASP A 14 -5.05 12.22 8.96
N GLY A 15 -4.21 13.20 8.73
CA GLY A 15 -2.77 13.04 8.65
C GLY A 15 -2.01 13.95 9.60
N ASP A 16 -0.78 14.22 9.22
CA ASP A 16 0.13 15.06 9.98
C ASP A 16 0.37 16.41 9.29
N GLU A 17 0.81 17.39 10.06
CA GLU A 17 1.37 18.68 9.61
C GLU A 17 0.50 19.42 8.55
N MET A 18 1.14 19.90 7.47
CA MET A 18 0.50 20.70 6.43
C MET A 18 -0.67 20.00 5.71
N PRO A 19 -0.60 18.71 5.36
CA PRO A 19 -1.72 18.01 4.73
C PRO A 19 -3.00 18.04 5.57
N ARG A 20 -2.92 17.94 6.90
CA ARG A 20 -4.06 18.09 7.82
C ARG A 20 -4.72 19.44 7.67
N ILE A 21 -3.92 20.51 7.68
CA ILE A 21 -4.41 21.89 7.56
C ILE A 21 -5.08 22.14 6.19
N ILE A 22 -4.42 21.70 5.13
CA ILE A 22 -4.94 21.83 3.75
C ILE A 22 -6.24 21.04 3.58
N TRP A 23 -6.29 19.83 4.12
CA TRP A 23 -7.49 19.01 4.04
C TRP A 23 -8.68 19.64 4.78
N GLU A 24 -8.43 20.24 5.94
CA GLU A 24 -9.46 20.98 6.67
C GLU A 24 -9.98 22.19 5.87
N PHE A 25 -9.11 22.93 5.16
CA PHE A 25 -9.55 23.96 4.23
C PHE A 25 -10.38 23.43 3.08
N ILE A 26 -9.99 22.30 2.50
CA ILE A 26 -10.74 21.65 1.42
C ILE A 26 -12.14 21.27 1.93
N LYS A 27 -12.24 20.61 3.07
CA LYS A 27 -13.54 20.26 3.67
C LYS A 27 -14.42 21.50 3.87
N LYS A 28 -13.91 22.51 4.54
CA LYS A 28 -14.69 23.70 4.89
C LYS A 28 -15.10 24.56 3.70
N LYS A 29 -14.25 24.64 2.67
CA LYS A 29 -14.48 25.56 1.55
C LYS A 29 -15.06 24.90 0.31
N LEU A 30 -14.74 23.64 0.07
CA LEU A 30 -15.05 22.97 -1.21
C LEU A 30 -16.00 21.76 -1.06
N ILE A 31 -16.17 21.21 0.14
CA ILE A 31 -16.99 20.00 0.35
C ILE A 31 -18.25 20.36 1.16
N LEU A 32 -18.09 20.71 2.42
CA LEU A 32 -19.19 20.88 3.37
C LEU A 32 -20.17 22.01 3.04
N PRO A 33 -19.81 23.08 2.29
CA PRO A 33 -20.80 24.05 1.85
C PRO A 33 -21.79 23.50 0.82
N TYR A 34 -21.41 22.48 0.06
CA TYR A 34 -22.17 21.94 -1.07
C TYR A 34 -22.78 20.57 -0.80
N LEU A 35 -22.15 19.77 0.05
CA LEU A 35 -22.54 18.40 0.35
C LEU A 35 -23.03 18.26 1.79
N ASP A 36 -24.11 17.49 1.93
CA ASP A 36 -24.56 16.91 3.19
C ASP A 36 -24.12 15.45 3.19
N ILE A 37 -22.97 15.18 3.82
CA ILE A 37 -22.26 13.90 3.79
C ILE A 37 -21.81 13.49 5.18
N GLY A 38 -22.09 12.24 5.55
CA GLY A 38 -21.56 11.63 6.77
C GLY A 38 -20.06 11.33 6.64
N ILE A 39 -19.30 11.69 7.66
CA ILE A 39 -17.85 11.44 7.71
C ILE A 39 -17.53 10.63 8.96
N GLU A 40 -16.99 9.44 8.79
CA GLU A 40 -16.43 8.63 9.87
C GLU A 40 -14.92 8.94 9.98
N TYR A 41 -14.57 9.64 11.04
CA TYR A 41 -13.24 10.26 11.20
C TYR A 41 -12.28 9.40 12.00
N TYR A 42 -11.05 9.26 11.48
CA TYR A 42 -9.91 8.61 12.14
C TYR A 42 -8.67 9.52 12.08
N ASP A 43 -8.10 9.84 13.23
CA ASP A 43 -6.86 10.60 13.31
C ASP A 43 -5.65 9.66 13.17
N LEU A 44 -5.00 9.65 12.00
CA LEU A 44 -3.77 8.92 11.74
C LEU A 44 -2.50 9.75 11.97
N GLY A 45 -2.61 10.87 12.67
CA GLY A 45 -1.45 11.65 13.09
C GLY A 45 -0.55 10.85 14.04
N MET A 46 0.72 11.21 14.07
CA MET A 46 1.78 10.47 14.76
C MET A 46 1.44 10.16 16.22
N LYS A 47 0.94 11.16 16.96
CA LYS A 47 0.58 10.99 18.40
C LYS A 47 -0.59 10.03 18.60
N SER A 48 -1.62 10.10 17.75
CA SER A 48 -2.78 9.22 17.85
C SER A 48 -2.39 7.77 17.56
N ARG A 49 -1.55 7.57 16.56
CA ARG A 49 -1.01 6.24 16.24
C ARG A 49 -0.15 5.68 17.35
N ASP A 50 0.72 6.48 17.96
CA ASP A 50 1.56 6.07 19.08
C ASP A 50 0.73 5.74 20.33
N ASN A 51 -0.27 6.54 20.64
CA ASN A 51 -1.17 6.32 21.78
C ASN A 51 -1.99 5.03 21.65
N THR A 52 -2.36 4.65 20.44
CA THR A 52 -3.17 3.46 20.15
C THR A 52 -2.34 2.23 19.74
N ASP A 53 -1.02 2.30 19.87
CA ASP A 53 -0.11 1.26 19.38
C ASP A 53 -0.36 0.90 17.89
N ASP A 54 -0.70 1.90 17.09
CA ASP A 54 -1.08 1.85 15.67
C ASP A 54 -2.41 1.11 15.38
N GLN A 55 -3.20 0.77 16.41
CA GLN A 55 -4.49 0.10 16.24
C GLN A 55 -5.47 0.95 15.42
N ILE A 56 -5.43 2.27 15.54
CA ILE A 56 -6.29 3.20 14.79
C ILE A 56 -6.08 3.06 13.27
N THR A 57 -4.89 2.70 12.82
CA THR A 57 -4.62 2.42 11.39
C THR A 57 -5.37 1.18 10.92
N ILE A 58 -5.43 0.15 11.75
CA ILE A 58 -6.16 -1.10 11.46
C ILE A 58 -7.66 -0.84 11.45
N ASP A 59 -8.17 -0.11 12.45
CA ASP A 59 -9.59 0.21 12.59
C ASP A 59 -10.09 1.03 11.40
N SER A 60 -9.33 2.06 11.00
CA SER A 60 -9.66 2.89 9.83
C SER A 60 -9.69 2.10 8.52
N ALA A 61 -8.76 1.16 8.33
CA ALA A 61 -8.73 0.29 7.17
C ALA A 61 -9.95 -0.66 7.12
N ASN A 62 -10.36 -1.20 8.27
CA ASN A 62 -11.56 -2.02 8.37
C ASN A 62 -12.85 -1.21 8.14
N ALA A 63 -12.88 0.04 8.60
CA ALA A 63 -13.98 0.96 8.30
C ALA A 63 -14.10 1.21 6.79
N ILE A 64 -12.98 1.43 6.08
CA ILE A 64 -12.99 1.56 4.61
C ILE A 64 -13.52 0.29 3.94
N LYS A 65 -13.12 -0.91 4.40
CA LYS A 65 -13.66 -2.17 3.86
C LYS A 65 -15.18 -2.27 4.02
N LYS A 66 -15.71 -1.78 5.14
CA LYS A 66 -17.14 -1.81 5.44
C LYS A 66 -17.93 -0.78 4.64
N ILE A 67 -17.41 0.44 4.52
CA ILE A 67 -18.10 1.58 3.89
C ILE A 67 -17.86 1.63 2.38
N GLY A 68 -16.69 1.17 1.93
CA GLY A 68 -16.30 1.10 0.52
C GLY A 68 -15.56 2.32 -0.02
N VAL A 69 -15.53 3.44 0.72
CA VAL A 69 -14.86 4.68 0.31
C VAL A 69 -14.10 5.28 1.47
N GLY A 70 -12.85 5.66 1.23
CA GLY A 70 -12.03 6.37 2.21
C GLY A 70 -11.14 7.42 1.56
N ILE A 71 -10.88 8.49 2.28
CA ILE A 71 -9.95 9.56 1.90
C ILE A 71 -8.85 9.63 2.95
N LYS A 72 -7.61 9.56 2.52
CA LYS A 72 -6.46 9.60 3.42
C LYS A 72 -5.56 10.80 3.15
N CYS A 73 -5.29 11.58 4.19
CA CYS A 73 -4.24 12.58 4.20
C CYS A 73 -2.85 11.93 4.29
N ALA A 74 -1.83 12.69 3.93
CA ALA A 74 -0.46 12.27 4.12
C ALA A 74 -0.12 12.12 5.62
N THR A 75 0.64 11.09 5.93
CA THR A 75 1.09 10.76 7.29
C THR A 75 2.60 10.65 7.32
N ILE A 76 3.21 11.00 8.43
CA ILE A 76 4.62 10.79 8.68
C ILE A 76 4.89 9.28 8.87
N THR A 77 5.93 8.79 8.21
CA THR A 77 6.56 7.51 8.54
C THR A 77 7.83 7.85 9.31
N PRO A 78 7.91 7.56 10.61
CA PRO A 78 9.05 7.99 11.42
C PRO A 78 10.33 7.26 11.05
N ASP A 79 11.42 8.01 11.02
CA ASP A 79 12.80 7.54 11.14
C ASP A 79 13.30 7.74 12.59
N GLU A 80 14.54 7.45 12.84
CA GLU A 80 15.15 7.58 14.17
C GLU A 80 15.02 9.01 14.72
N ALA A 81 15.21 10.03 13.87
CA ALA A 81 15.11 11.44 14.27
C ALA A 81 13.69 11.81 14.67
N ARG A 82 12.68 11.32 13.94
CA ARG A 82 11.27 11.55 14.25
C ARG A 82 10.81 10.78 15.49
N VAL A 83 11.35 9.60 15.76
CA VAL A 83 11.10 8.87 17.01
C VAL A 83 11.55 9.69 18.21
N GLU A 84 12.72 10.31 18.14
CA GLU A 84 13.25 11.17 19.20
C GLU A 84 12.45 12.47 19.32
N GLU A 85 12.20 13.16 18.19
CA GLU A 85 11.45 14.43 18.16
C GLU A 85 10.05 14.33 18.76
N PHE A 86 9.31 13.27 18.45
CA PHE A 86 7.95 13.04 18.92
C PHE A 86 7.89 12.20 20.21
N ASN A 87 9.02 11.75 20.72
CA ASN A 87 9.12 10.84 21.88
C ASN A 87 8.21 9.62 21.72
N LEU A 88 8.34 8.92 20.57
CA LEU A 88 7.52 7.77 20.25
C LEU A 88 7.97 6.50 20.97
N LYS A 89 7.04 5.62 21.28
CA LYS A 89 7.30 4.30 21.89
C LYS A 89 8.22 3.44 21.01
N LYS A 90 8.11 3.58 19.68
CA LYS A 90 8.94 2.87 18.70
C LYS A 90 8.83 3.50 17.30
N MET A 91 9.66 3.08 16.39
CA MET A 91 9.60 3.46 14.97
C MET A 91 8.45 2.72 14.28
N TRP A 92 7.30 3.40 14.17
CA TRP A 92 6.09 2.84 13.56
C TRP A 92 6.26 2.65 12.05
N ARG A 93 5.70 1.55 11.53
CA ARG A 93 5.67 1.29 10.09
C ARG A 93 4.77 2.30 9.37
N SER A 94 4.95 2.42 8.04
CA SER A 94 4.07 3.25 7.22
C SER A 94 2.61 2.76 7.28
N PRO A 95 1.66 3.61 7.68
CA PRO A 95 0.25 3.23 7.70
C PRO A 95 -0.30 2.91 6.30
N ASN A 96 0.30 3.47 5.25
CA ASN A 96 -0.08 3.15 3.88
C ASN A 96 0.07 1.66 3.55
N GLY A 97 1.15 1.04 4.03
CA GLY A 97 1.38 -0.40 3.86
C GLY A 97 0.32 -1.23 4.60
N THR A 98 0.04 -0.89 5.86
CA THR A 98 -0.96 -1.57 6.69
C THR A 98 -2.35 -1.47 6.07
N ILE A 99 -2.79 -0.26 5.71
CA ILE A 99 -4.10 -0.03 5.10
C ILE A 99 -4.27 -0.82 3.79
N ARG A 100 -3.28 -0.74 2.89
CA ARG A 100 -3.35 -1.45 1.60
C ARG A 100 -3.39 -2.97 1.76
N ASN A 101 -2.64 -3.52 2.70
CA ASN A 101 -2.67 -4.96 2.97
C ASN A 101 -4.01 -5.41 3.56
N ILE A 102 -4.66 -4.60 4.39
CA ILE A 102 -5.97 -4.92 4.97
C ILE A 102 -7.08 -4.80 3.92
N ILE A 103 -7.08 -3.72 3.14
CA ILE A 103 -8.09 -3.48 2.11
C ILE A 103 -7.94 -4.50 0.96
N GLY A 104 -6.71 -4.90 0.65
CA GLY A 104 -6.36 -5.70 -0.51
C GLY A 104 -6.67 -4.91 -1.78
N GLY A 105 -5.69 -4.40 -2.49
CA GLY A 105 -6.02 -3.55 -3.62
C GLY A 105 -4.86 -3.31 -4.56
N THR A 106 -5.22 -2.72 -5.68
CA THR A 106 -4.29 -2.29 -6.72
C THR A 106 -4.23 -0.77 -6.74
N VAL A 107 -3.04 -0.23 -6.81
CA VAL A 107 -2.84 1.21 -6.94
C VAL A 107 -2.64 1.55 -8.40
N PHE A 108 -3.57 2.32 -8.95
CA PHE A 108 -3.42 2.96 -10.26
C PHE A 108 -3.18 4.45 -10.07
N ARG A 109 -2.17 4.97 -10.75
CA ARG A 109 -1.86 6.40 -10.76
C ARG A 109 -1.98 6.91 -12.18
N GLU A 110 -3.13 7.51 -12.49
CA GLU A 110 -3.31 8.19 -13.76
C GLU A 110 -2.50 9.48 -13.76
N PRO A 111 -1.79 9.79 -14.85
CA PRO A 111 -1.11 11.08 -14.98
C PRO A 111 -2.14 12.20 -15.11
N ILE A 112 -1.91 13.29 -14.39
CA ILE A 112 -2.66 14.54 -14.58
C ILE A 112 -1.95 15.32 -15.69
N ILE A 113 -2.64 15.44 -16.84
CA ILE A 113 -2.08 16.10 -18.02
C ILE A 113 -2.62 17.53 -18.11
N CYS A 114 -1.73 18.50 -18.02
CA CYS A 114 -2.05 19.92 -18.21
C CYS A 114 -1.50 20.36 -19.56
N SER A 115 -2.35 20.96 -20.40
CA SER A 115 -1.99 21.36 -21.76
C SER A 115 -0.89 22.43 -21.83
N ASN A 116 -0.76 23.24 -20.78
CA ASN A 116 0.23 24.32 -20.65
C ASN A 116 1.53 23.90 -19.98
N ILE A 117 1.67 22.63 -19.58
CA ILE A 117 2.89 22.11 -18.96
C ILE A 117 3.53 21.12 -19.90
N PRO A 118 4.81 21.32 -20.29
CA PRO A 118 5.53 20.38 -21.16
C PRO A 118 5.59 18.99 -20.55
N LYS A 119 5.41 17.97 -21.37
CA LYS A 119 5.54 16.56 -20.95
C LYS A 119 7.01 16.26 -20.62
N LEU A 120 7.22 15.45 -19.57
CA LEU A 120 8.56 15.02 -19.18
C LEU A 120 9.25 14.21 -20.30
N VAL A 121 8.46 13.41 -21.03
CA VAL A 121 8.90 12.68 -22.22
C VAL A 121 8.07 13.18 -23.41
N PRO A 122 8.59 14.14 -24.20
CA PRO A 122 7.81 14.80 -25.25
C PRO A 122 7.24 13.87 -26.33
N SER A 123 7.95 12.77 -26.62
CA SER A 123 7.54 11.77 -27.63
C SER A 123 6.37 10.87 -27.20
N TRP A 124 6.00 10.86 -25.93
CA TRP A 124 4.86 10.07 -25.49
C TRP A 124 3.54 10.79 -25.79
N SER A 125 2.77 10.24 -26.71
CA SER A 125 1.45 10.76 -27.07
C SER A 125 0.38 10.38 -26.08
N ASP A 126 0.46 9.16 -25.55
CA ASP A 126 -0.56 8.57 -24.73
C ASP A 126 -0.09 8.36 -23.28
N PRO A 127 -1.00 8.39 -22.29
CA PRO A 127 -0.64 8.15 -20.91
C PRO A 127 -0.26 6.68 -20.69
N VAL A 128 0.74 6.45 -19.84
CA VAL A 128 1.11 5.13 -19.35
C VAL A 128 0.76 5.05 -17.88
N VAL A 129 -0.06 4.06 -17.51
CA VAL A 129 -0.48 3.81 -16.12
C VAL A 129 0.14 2.52 -15.63
N ILE A 130 0.84 2.60 -14.49
CA ILE A 130 1.44 1.44 -13.85
C ILE A 130 0.49 0.93 -12.77
N GLY A 131 -0.05 -0.27 -12.97
CA GLY A 131 -0.77 -1.01 -11.93
C GLY A 131 0.22 -1.55 -10.91
N ARG A 132 0.01 -1.22 -9.64
CA ARG A 132 0.87 -1.63 -8.54
C ARG A 132 0.14 -2.58 -7.62
N HIS A 133 0.65 -3.81 -7.49
CA HIS A 133 0.18 -4.74 -6.48
C HIS A 133 0.52 -4.21 -5.09
N ALA A 134 -0.45 -4.22 -4.18
CA ALA A 134 -0.33 -3.56 -2.88
C ALA A 134 -0.32 -4.54 -1.70
N PHE A 135 -0.13 -5.82 -1.95
CA PHE A 135 -0.12 -6.87 -0.94
C PHE A 135 1.17 -7.69 -1.02
N GLY A 136 1.74 -8.02 0.14
CA GLY A 136 2.92 -8.87 0.20
C GLY A 136 4.16 -8.25 -0.47
N ASP A 137 4.91 -9.05 -1.20
CA ASP A 137 6.11 -8.69 -1.94
C ASP A 137 7.10 -7.89 -1.08
N GLN A 138 7.80 -6.94 -1.69
CA GLN A 138 8.77 -6.09 -0.96
C GLN A 138 8.12 -5.17 0.11
N TYR A 139 6.78 -4.93 0.07
CA TYR A 139 6.11 -4.12 1.08
C TYR A 139 5.91 -4.84 2.42
N ARG A 140 6.00 -6.16 2.42
CA ARG A 140 5.91 -7.03 3.59
C ARG A 140 7.11 -7.98 3.68
N ALA A 141 8.18 -7.67 2.99
CA ALA A 141 9.42 -8.44 3.08
C ALA A 141 9.95 -8.45 4.51
N THR A 142 10.59 -9.55 4.85
CA THR A 142 11.42 -9.66 6.05
C THR A 142 12.86 -9.58 5.61
N ASP A 143 13.55 -8.52 6.00
CA ASP A 143 14.95 -8.29 5.69
C ASP A 143 15.80 -8.06 6.94
N PHE A 144 17.05 -8.41 6.87
CA PHE A 144 17.98 -8.23 8.00
C PHE A 144 19.44 -8.21 7.54
N LYS A 145 20.29 -7.62 8.40
CA LYS A 145 21.75 -7.67 8.24
C LYS A 145 22.27 -8.99 8.77
N VAL A 146 23.05 -9.69 7.99
CA VAL A 146 23.78 -10.89 8.40
C VAL A 146 25.10 -10.43 9.02
N PRO A 147 25.39 -10.72 10.30
CA PRO A 147 26.54 -10.15 11.00
C PRO A 147 27.88 -10.80 10.65
N GLY A 148 27.88 -11.98 10.04
CA GLY A 148 29.12 -12.71 9.76
C GLY A 148 28.90 -14.02 9.03
N LYS A 149 29.87 -14.93 9.14
CA LYS A 149 29.78 -16.27 8.55
C LYS A 149 28.62 -17.05 9.14
N GLY A 150 27.90 -17.76 8.28
CA GLY A 150 26.78 -18.59 8.72
C GLY A 150 25.90 -19.04 7.59
N LYS A 151 24.99 -19.95 7.89
CA LYS A 151 24.06 -20.53 6.94
C LYS A 151 22.69 -19.87 7.03
N MET A 152 22.11 -19.49 5.89
CA MET A 152 20.74 -19.04 5.78
C MET A 152 19.86 -20.16 5.20
N GLU A 153 18.74 -20.41 5.85
CA GLU A 153 17.73 -21.36 5.42
C GLU A 153 16.35 -20.69 5.35
N ILE A 154 15.51 -21.15 4.44
CA ILE A 154 14.08 -20.82 4.39
C ILE A 154 13.29 -22.08 4.68
N LYS A 155 12.27 -21.95 5.54
CA LYS A 155 11.43 -23.07 5.96
C LYS A 155 9.97 -22.68 5.87
N TRP A 156 9.14 -23.59 5.35
CA TRP A 156 7.70 -23.56 5.47
C TRP A 156 7.23 -24.83 6.16
N THR A 157 6.25 -24.72 7.05
CA THR A 157 5.64 -25.87 7.74
C THR A 157 4.13 -25.73 7.62
N SER A 158 3.44 -26.82 7.32
CA SER A 158 1.98 -26.85 7.31
C SER A 158 1.40 -26.56 8.69
N GLU A 159 0.14 -26.10 8.75
CA GLU A 159 -0.53 -25.76 10.01
C GLU A 159 -0.60 -26.95 10.97
N ASP A 160 -0.81 -28.16 10.44
CA ASP A 160 -0.83 -29.42 11.24
C ASP A 160 0.56 -30.00 11.53
N GLY A 161 1.62 -29.34 11.06
CA GLY A 161 3.01 -29.73 11.30
C GLY A 161 3.50 -30.98 10.56
N LYS A 162 2.69 -31.56 9.67
CA LYS A 162 3.04 -32.82 8.99
C LYS A 162 3.93 -32.65 7.78
N ASP A 163 3.75 -31.52 7.05
CA ASP A 163 4.51 -31.24 5.87
C ASP A 163 5.50 -30.10 6.11
N GLU A 164 6.70 -30.25 5.57
CA GLU A 164 7.77 -29.28 5.71
C GLU A 164 8.49 -29.12 4.37
N ILE A 165 8.72 -27.86 4.00
CA ILE A 165 9.59 -27.51 2.88
C ILE A 165 10.76 -26.70 3.44
N LYS A 166 11.99 -27.15 3.18
CA LYS A 166 13.20 -26.50 3.67
C LYS A 166 14.23 -26.39 2.54
N TYR A 167 14.80 -25.21 2.38
CA TYR A 167 15.88 -24.95 1.46
C TYR A 167 17.02 -24.21 2.14
N GLU A 168 18.26 -24.64 1.88
CA GLU A 168 19.43 -23.82 2.12
C GLU A 168 19.46 -22.71 1.04
N VAL A 169 19.49 -21.46 1.47
CA VAL A 169 19.53 -20.31 0.56
C VAL A 169 20.96 -19.93 0.23
N PHE A 170 21.80 -19.78 1.26
CA PHE A 170 23.18 -19.37 1.08
C PHE A 170 24.04 -19.64 2.33
N ASN A 171 25.32 -19.95 2.10
CA ASN A 171 26.35 -20.01 3.14
C ASN A 171 27.20 -18.74 3.11
N PHE A 172 26.95 -17.84 4.03
CA PHE A 172 27.66 -16.58 4.14
C PHE A 172 29.12 -16.80 4.58
N THR A 173 30.05 -16.25 3.83
CA THR A 173 31.49 -16.27 4.15
C THR A 173 31.93 -15.02 4.94
N GLY A 174 31.03 -14.05 5.13
CA GLY A 174 31.23 -12.80 5.85
C GLY A 174 29.91 -12.07 6.05
N PRO A 175 29.95 -10.81 6.53
CA PRO A 175 28.74 -9.99 6.68
C PRO A 175 28.01 -9.76 5.36
N GLY A 176 26.69 -9.60 5.43
CA GLY A 176 25.86 -9.38 4.25
C GLY A 176 24.44 -8.95 4.60
N VAL A 177 23.55 -9.14 3.66
CA VAL A 177 22.11 -8.86 3.84
C VAL A 177 21.28 -10.03 3.32
N ALA A 178 20.10 -10.23 3.88
CA ALA A 178 19.16 -11.24 3.44
C ALA A 178 17.74 -10.70 3.44
N LEU A 179 16.88 -11.26 2.58
CA LEU A 179 15.49 -10.86 2.42
C LEU A 179 14.64 -12.06 2.02
N SER A 180 13.42 -12.12 2.54
CA SER A 180 12.37 -13.02 2.05
C SER A 180 11.08 -12.27 1.77
N MET A 181 10.32 -12.74 0.77
CA MET A 181 9.04 -12.20 0.34
C MET A 181 8.00 -13.31 0.23
N TYR A 182 6.74 -12.94 0.22
CA TYR A 182 5.62 -13.86 0.00
C TYR A 182 4.48 -13.18 -0.76
N ASN A 183 3.61 -13.99 -1.35
CA ASN A 183 2.31 -13.55 -1.84
C ASN A 183 1.28 -14.67 -1.71
N LEU A 184 0.01 -14.38 -1.97
CA LEU A 184 -1.11 -15.30 -1.96
C LEU A 184 -1.76 -15.36 -3.35
N ASP A 185 -2.15 -16.54 -3.81
CA ASP A 185 -2.86 -16.73 -5.07
C ASP A 185 -4.10 -15.82 -5.17
N LYS A 186 -4.91 -15.78 -4.12
CA LYS A 186 -6.10 -14.91 -4.06
C LYS A 186 -5.77 -13.44 -4.27
N SER A 187 -4.66 -12.96 -3.70
CA SER A 187 -4.23 -11.57 -3.87
C SER A 187 -3.74 -11.29 -5.30
N ILE A 188 -3.07 -12.26 -5.91
CA ILE A 188 -2.63 -12.19 -7.32
C ILE A 188 -3.84 -12.15 -8.25
N GLU A 189 -4.85 -13.01 -8.03
CA GLU A 189 -6.10 -13.02 -8.79
C GLU A 189 -6.83 -11.67 -8.69
N ASP A 190 -6.94 -11.10 -7.50
CA ASP A 190 -7.60 -9.82 -7.29
C ASP A 190 -6.84 -8.67 -8.00
N PHE A 191 -5.51 -8.75 -8.01
CA PHE A 191 -4.67 -7.82 -8.77
C PHE A 191 -4.90 -7.96 -10.29
N ALA A 192 -4.92 -9.18 -10.81
CA ALA A 192 -5.21 -9.44 -12.22
C ALA A 192 -6.58 -8.90 -12.61
N ARG A 193 -7.63 -9.23 -11.85
CA ARG A 193 -8.99 -8.73 -12.08
C ARG A 193 -9.06 -7.21 -12.08
N SER A 194 -8.39 -6.56 -11.13
CA SER A 194 -8.32 -5.10 -11.06
C SER A 194 -7.66 -4.49 -12.29
N CYS A 195 -6.55 -5.07 -12.75
CA CYS A 195 -5.83 -4.60 -13.94
C CYS A 195 -6.66 -4.76 -15.21
N PHE A 196 -7.30 -5.91 -15.40
CA PHE A 196 -8.14 -6.15 -16.58
C PHE A 196 -9.41 -5.29 -16.55
N SER A 197 -10.06 -5.14 -15.39
CA SER A 197 -11.23 -4.26 -15.25
C SER A 197 -10.88 -2.81 -15.57
N TYR A 198 -9.73 -2.32 -15.09
CA TYR A 198 -9.23 -0.99 -15.42
C TYR A 198 -8.97 -0.83 -16.93
N GLY A 199 -8.30 -1.81 -17.54
CA GLY A 199 -8.05 -1.83 -18.99
C GLY A 199 -9.35 -1.80 -19.81
N ILE A 200 -10.36 -2.57 -19.41
CA ILE A 200 -11.68 -2.59 -20.08
C ILE A 200 -12.38 -1.23 -19.97
N ILE A 201 -12.41 -0.64 -18.76
CA ILE A 201 -13.05 0.68 -18.53
C ILE A 201 -12.37 1.77 -19.36
N LYS A 202 -11.04 1.75 -19.43
CA LYS A 202 -10.26 2.72 -20.21
C LYS A 202 -10.18 2.39 -21.69
N LYS A 203 -10.53 1.17 -22.11
CA LYS A 203 -10.32 0.63 -23.46
C LYS A 203 -8.83 0.65 -23.86
N TRP A 204 -7.96 0.34 -22.91
CA TRP A 204 -6.50 0.33 -23.10
C TRP A 204 -5.97 -1.09 -23.05
N PRO A 205 -4.87 -1.37 -23.79
CA PRO A 205 -4.18 -2.66 -23.66
C PRO A 205 -3.55 -2.80 -22.28
N VAL A 206 -3.52 -4.03 -21.78
CA VAL A 206 -2.88 -4.38 -20.51
C VAL A 206 -1.66 -5.25 -20.79
N TYR A 207 -0.53 -4.87 -20.22
CA TYR A 207 0.74 -5.59 -20.33
C TYR A 207 1.17 -6.06 -18.95
N LEU A 208 1.49 -7.34 -18.83
CA LEU A 208 2.14 -7.91 -17.65
C LEU A 208 3.63 -8.08 -17.92
N SER A 209 4.46 -7.57 -17.03
CA SER A 209 5.91 -7.80 -17.06
C SER A 209 6.34 -8.49 -15.76
N THR A 210 7.07 -9.59 -15.89
CA THR A 210 7.59 -10.38 -14.77
C THR A 210 9.04 -10.76 -15.01
N LYS A 211 9.74 -11.18 -13.97
CA LYS A 211 11.08 -11.77 -14.07
C LYS A 211 11.03 -13.32 -13.99
N ASN A 212 10.00 -13.94 -14.55
CA ASN A 212 9.76 -15.39 -14.49
C ASN A 212 10.85 -16.24 -15.12
N THR A 213 11.71 -15.66 -15.96
CA THR A 213 12.89 -16.35 -16.48
C THR A 213 13.91 -16.69 -15.39
N ILE A 214 13.93 -15.96 -14.29
CA ILE A 214 14.81 -16.15 -13.13
C ILE A 214 13.99 -16.61 -11.93
N LEU A 215 12.96 -15.86 -11.54
CA LEU A 215 12.06 -16.18 -10.43
C LEU A 215 10.94 -17.11 -10.89
N LYS A 216 11.34 -18.33 -11.35
CA LYS A 216 10.46 -19.26 -12.06
C LYS A 216 9.20 -19.67 -11.29
N LYS A 217 9.27 -19.75 -9.96
CA LYS A 217 8.13 -20.11 -9.12
C LYS A 217 7.35 -18.89 -8.67
N TYR A 218 8.02 -17.86 -8.17
CA TYR A 218 7.39 -16.67 -7.64
C TYR A 218 6.72 -15.85 -8.75
N ASP A 219 7.50 -15.28 -9.65
CA ASP A 219 6.97 -14.52 -10.79
C ASP A 219 6.22 -15.38 -11.80
N GLY A 220 6.62 -16.66 -11.93
CA GLY A 220 5.90 -17.65 -12.73
C GLY A 220 4.47 -17.83 -12.26
N ARG A 221 4.23 -17.80 -10.92
CA ARG A 221 2.87 -17.91 -10.38
C ARG A 221 2.02 -16.69 -10.74
N PHE A 222 2.58 -15.49 -10.73
CA PHE A 222 1.89 -14.29 -11.23
C PHE A 222 1.51 -14.43 -12.70
N LYS A 223 2.47 -14.85 -13.54
CA LYS A 223 2.23 -15.07 -14.97
C LYS A 223 1.13 -16.11 -15.23
N ASP A 224 1.11 -17.18 -14.46
CA ASP A 224 0.18 -18.31 -14.68
C ASP A 224 -1.25 -17.96 -14.20
N ILE A 225 -1.39 -17.08 -13.22
CA ILE A 225 -2.70 -16.60 -12.72
C ILE A 225 -3.29 -15.51 -13.63
N PHE A 226 -2.44 -14.60 -14.15
CA PHE A 226 -2.87 -13.57 -15.11
C PHE A 226 -3.31 -14.18 -16.44
#